data_97e2fd83ba935c87cacff6ac9e08be41
#
_entry.id   97e2fd83ba935c87cacff6ac9e08be41
#
_cell.length_a   1.000
_cell.length_b   1.000
_cell.length_c   1.000
_cell.angle_alpha   90.00
_cell.angle_beta   90.00
_cell.angle_gamma   90.00
#
_symmetry.space_group_name_H-M   'P 1'
#
loop_
_entity.id
_entity.type
_entity.pdbx_description
1 polymer ?
#
loop_
_entity_poly.entity_id
_entity_poly.type
_entity_poly.pdbx_seq_one_letter_code
_entity_poly.pdbx_strand_id
1 'polypeptide(L)'
;MATPVGNIAPFINDVFTITSPWWNERVNPVTGETEIHRGLDIATSGSKPVYSMLNGRVMTRATDNSQGNYLVIVDDNPSSQFYGYTTRYMHLASFDVLQNERVVAGQKVGMEGTTGQSTGIHLHVEMQDISRFNWQWHWSYTKSDYLDPTVFMGIDNIDGTSWIYDDTPYVPPTEKEKHKFPWVLYAKKLRNKSHF
;
A
#
# COMPACT_ATOMS: atom_id res chain seq x y z
N MET A 1 -6.24 -0.21 -21.00
CA MET A 1 -5.91 -0.68 -19.65
C MET A 1 -4.67 0.08 -19.20
N ALA A 2 -4.74 0.81 -18.12
CA ALA A 2 -3.57 1.51 -17.59
C ALA A 2 -2.52 0.47 -17.18
N THR A 3 -1.28 0.64 -17.62
CA THR A 3 -0.17 -0.22 -17.22
C THR A 3 0.06 -0.02 -15.72
N PRO A 4 0.14 -1.08 -14.91
CA PRO A 4 0.42 -0.93 -13.48
C PRO A 4 1.73 -0.17 -13.29
N VAL A 5 1.70 0.87 -12.49
CA VAL A 5 2.83 1.80 -12.33
C VAL A 5 3.67 1.42 -11.12
N GLY A 6 3.11 0.63 -10.23
CA GLY A 6 3.76 0.14 -9.02
C GLY A 6 4.18 -1.33 -9.14
N ASN A 7 4.95 -1.80 -8.20
CA ASN A 7 5.65 -3.06 -8.35
C ASN A 7 5.65 -3.93 -7.13
N ILE A 8 5.14 -3.49 -6.02
CA ILE A 8 5.23 -4.24 -4.79
C ILE A 8 3.90 -4.17 -4.07
N ALA A 9 3.34 -5.34 -3.79
CA ALA A 9 2.26 -5.46 -2.84
C ALA A 9 2.81 -5.32 -1.42
N PRO A 10 1.97 -4.92 -0.46
CA PRO A 10 2.38 -4.83 0.92
C PRO A 10 2.60 -6.20 1.58
N PHE A 11 2.26 -7.30 0.90
CA PHE A 11 2.57 -8.67 1.30
C PHE A 11 3.42 -9.35 0.23
N ILE A 12 4.51 -10.00 0.64
CA ILE A 12 5.46 -10.71 -0.23
C ILE A 12 5.50 -12.16 0.24
N ASN A 13 5.35 -13.12 -0.69
CA ASN A 13 5.31 -14.57 -0.47
C ASN A 13 4.12 -15.07 0.36
N ASP A 14 3.20 -14.22 0.69
CA ASP A 14 1.98 -14.60 1.37
C ASP A 14 0.78 -14.38 0.45
N VAL A 15 -0.16 -15.31 0.46
CA VAL A 15 -1.46 -15.12 -0.18
C VAL A 15 -2.24 -14.11 0.62
N PHE A 16 -2.75 -13.07 -0.03
CA PHE A 16 -3.68 -12.12 0.54
C PHE A 16 -4.96 -12.05 -0.28
N THR A 17 -6.05 -11.76 0.39
CA THR A 17 -7.38 -11.64 -0.21
C THR A 17 -7.90 -10.23 -0.04
N ILE A 18 -8.50 -9.66 -1.07
CA ILE A 18 -9.25 -8.41 -0.96
C ILE A 18 -10.50 -8.68 -0.15
N THR A 19 -10.62 -8.03 1.00
CA THR A 19 -11.77 -8.17 1.92
C THR A 19 -12.71 -6.97 1.87
N SER A 20 -12.26 -5.85 1.31
CA SER A 20 -13.09 -4.72 0.94
C SER A 20 -12.41 -3.91 -0.16
N PRO A 21 -13.02 -3.81 -1.35
CA PRO A 21 -12.43 -3.11 -2.49
C PRO A 21 -12.22 -1.61 -2.23
N TRP A 22 -11.25 -1.03 -2.95
CA TRP A 22 -11.03 0.41 -2.96
C TRP A 22 -12.22 1.14 -3.58
N TRP A 23 -12.60 2.23 -2.95
CA TRP A 23 -13.66 3.17 -3.38
C TRP A 23 -15.02 2.52 -3.59
N ASN A 24 -15.36 1.52 -2.80
CA ASN A 24 -16.70 0.94 -2.80
C ASN A 24 -17.60 1.60 -1.74
N GLU A 25 -18.89 1.63 -2.01
CA GLU A 25 -19.90 1.93 -1.00
C GLU A 25 -20.15 0.68 -0.16
N ARG A 26 -20.09 0.83 1.16
CA ARG A 26 -20.31 -0.27 2.09
C ARG A 26 -21.00 0.20 3.38
N VAL A 27 -21.52 -0.73 4.14
CA VAL A 27 -21.85 -0.50 5.55
C VAL A 27 -20.55 -0.69 6.35
N ASN A 28 -20.14 0.33 7.09
CA ASN A 28 -18.96 0.24 7.95
C ASN A 28 -19.20 -0.84 9.03
N PRO A 29 -18.36 -1.87 9.13
CA PRO A 29 -18.60 -2.99 10.02
C PRO A 29 -18.45 -2.63 11.52
N VAL A 30 -17.88 -1.47 11.84
CA VAL A 30 -17.70 -0.99 13.22
C VAL A 30 -18.81 -0.02 13.61
N THR A 31 -19.14 0.94 12.76
CA THR A 31 -20.13 1.99 13.07
C THR A 31 -21.54 1.65 12.62
N GLY A 32 -21.72 0.76 11.65
CA GLY A 32 -22.99 0.45 11.02
C GLY A 32 -23.50 1.51 10.04
N GLU A 33 -22.74 2.57 9.79
CA GLU A 33 -23.10 3.64 8.87
C GLU A 33 -22.68 3.33 7.43
N THR A 34 -23.44 3.82 6.45
CA THR A 34 -23.05 3.73 5.04
C THR A 34 -21.92 4.73 4.77
N GLU A 35 -20.85 4.25 4.17
CA GLU A 35 -19.66 5.04 3.83
C GLU A 35 -19.08 4.66 2.46
N ILE A 36 -18.28 5.56 1.92
CA ILE A 36 -17.34 5.22 0.84
C ILE A 36 -16.02 4.78 1.46
N HIS A 37 -15.63 3.54 1.17
CA HIS A 37 -14.36 2.96 1.59
C HIS A 37 -13.22 3.53 0.75
N ARG A 38 -12.46 4.49 1.29
CA ARG A 38 -11.41 5.23 0.54
C ARG A 38 -10.14 4.44 0.32
N GLY A 39 -9.93 3.39 1.10
CA GLY A 39 -8.78 2.50 1.00
C GLY A 39 -9.14 1.14 0.41
N LEU A 40 -8.17 0.27 0.42
CA LEU A 40 -8.26 -1.13 0.09
C LEU A 40 -8.02 -1.95 1.34
N ASP A 41 -8.97 -2.82 1.74
CA ASP A 41 -8.73 -3.79 2.80
C ASP A 41 -8.29 -5.12 2.20
N ILE A 42 -7.16 -5.61 2.68
CA ILE A 42 -6.58 -6.89 2.29
C ILE A 42 -6.18 -7.68 3.53
N ALA A 43 -6.41 -8.99 3.51
CA ALA A 43 -6.10 -9.86 4.64
C ALA A 43 -5.31 -11.09 4.21
N THR A 44 -4.42 -11.54 5.09
CA THR A 44 -3.69 -12.79 4.96
C THR A 44 -4.28 -13.89 5.87
N SER A 45 -3.68 -15.06 5.89
CA SER A 45 -4.09 -16.17 6.79
C SER A 45 -3.71 -15.96 8.27
N GLY A 46 -3.41 -14.74 8.68
CA GLY A 46 -3.01 -14.33 10.03
C GLY A 46 -1.97 -13.21 9.97
N SER A 47 -1.59 -12.67 11.11
CA SER A 47 -0.66 -11.52 11.14
C SER A 47 0.64 -11.80 10.38
N LYS A 48 0.86 -11.12 9.27
CA LYS A 48 2.02 -11.27 8.39
C LYS A 48 2.85 -9.98 8.31
N PRO A 49 4.13 -10.09 7.92
CA PRO A 49 4.94 -8.91 7.66
C PRO A 49 4.33 -8.01 6.59
N VAL A 50 4.31 -6.71 6.87
CA VAL A 50 3.90 -5.67 5.92
C VAL A 50 5.15 -5.01 5.36
N TYR A 51 5.18 -4.85 4.03
CA TYR A 51 6.31 -4.31 3.30
C TYR A 51 5.97 -2.97 2.66
N SER A 52 6.98 -2.09 2.54
CA SER A 52 6.80 -0.81 1.86
C SER A 52 6.53 -1.00 0.38
N MET A 53 5.50 -0.35 -0.13
CA MET A 53 5.17 -0.30 -1.57
C MET A 53 5.98 0.76 -2.32
N LEU A 54 6.62 1.69 -1.60
CA LEU A 54 7.38 2.80 -2.15
C LEU A 54 8.82 2.81 -1.63
N ASN A 55 9.74 3.32 -2.46
CA ASN A 55 10.97 3.89 -1.94
C ASN A 55 10.64 5.25 -1.34
N GLY A 56 11.18 5.58 -0.16
CA GLY A 56 10.85 6.88 0.39
C GLY A 56 11.26 7.07 1.84
N ARG A 57 10.49 7.89 2.53
CA ARG A 57 10.70 8.24 3.93
C ARG A 57 9.41 8.02 4.73
N VAL A 58 9.54 7.51 5.93
CA VAL A 58 8.43 7.41 6.89
C VAL A 58 8.04 8.84 7.31
N MET A 59 7.00 9.38 6.68
CA MET A 59 6.49 10.72 6.96
C MET A 59 5.73 10.76 8.28
N THR A 60 4.96 9.72 8.57
CA THR A 60 4.18 9.58 9.82
C THR A 60 4.31 8.17 10.36
N ARG A 61 4.53 8.07 11.67
CA ARG A 61 4.40 6.85 12.47
C ARG A 61 3.62 7.21 13.72
N ALA A 62 2.38 6.77 13.82
CA ALA A 62 1.51 7.20 14.90
C ALA A 62 0.46 6.13 15.26
N THR A 63 -0.26 6.39 16.34
CA THR A 63 -1.37 5.57 16.81
C THR A 63 -2.54 6.47 17.17
N ASP A 64 -3.74 6.14 16.71
CA ASP A 64 -4.98 6.77 17.13
C ASP A 64 -6.12 5.76 17.29
N ASN A 65 -7.28 6.23 17.76
CA ASN A 65 -8.42 5.37 18.06
C ASN A 65 -9.12 4.83 16.79
N SER A 66 -8.99 5.50 15.66
CA SER A 66 -9.64 5.10 14.40
C SER A 66 -8.72 4.21 13.56
N GLN A 67 -7.55 4.71 13.23
CA GLN A 67 -6.59 4.04 12.33
C GLN A 67 -5.76 2.97 13.03
N GLY A 68 -5.79 2.96 14.38
CA GLY A 68 -4.89 2.15 15.18
C GLY A 68 -3.43 2.59 14.99
N ASN A 69 -2.53 1.64 14.94
CA ASN A 69 -1.15 1.90 14.54
C ASN A 69 -1.10 2.12 13.03
N TYR A 70 -0.56 3.25 12.60
CA TYR A 70 -0.46 3.54 11.17
C TYR A 70 0.87 4.19 10.77
N LEU A 71 1.25 3.93 9.53
CA LEU A 71 2.41 4.52 8.86
C LEU A 71 1.96 5.28 7.62
N VAL A 72 2.61 6.41 7.35
CA VAL A 72 2.56 7.06 6.03
C VAL A 72 3.97 7.11 5.49
N ILE A 73 4.19 6.55 4.30
CA ILE A 73 5.47 6.56 3.59
C ILE A 73 5.30 7.42 2.36
N VAL A 74 6.23 8.34 2.12
CA VAL A 74 6.21 9.26 0.98
C VAL A 74 7.45 9.04 0.12
N ASP A 75 7.26 8.96 -1.19
CA ASP A 75 8.36 9.11 -2.15
C ASP A 75 8.69 10.59 -2.32
N ASP A 76 9.73 11.04 -1.64
CA ASP A 76 10.22 12.43 -1.65
C ASP A 76 11.50 12.60 -2.49
N ASN A 77 11.80 11.65 -3.39
CA ASN A 77 12.88 11.75 -4.35
C ASN A 77 12.41 12.49 -5.62
N PRO A 78 12.86 13.73 -5.88
CA PRO A 78 12.40 14.49 -7.05
C PRO A 78 12.77 13.88 -8.40
N SER A 79 13.64 12.86 -8.42
CA SER A 79 13.96 12.10 -9.64
C SER A 79 13.11 10.85 -9.81
N SER A 80 12.23 10.55 -8.86
CA SER A 80 11.32 9.40 -8.93
C SER A 80 10.10 9.72 -9.79
N GLN A 81 9.62 8.72 -10.54
CA GLN A 81 8.33 8.81 -11.21
C GLN A 81 7.14 8.85 -10.24
N PHE A 82 7.35 8.46 -8.98
CA PHE A 82 6.36 8.46 -7.91
C PHE A 82 6.55 9.62 -6.93
N TYR A 83 7.32 10.64 -7.33
CA TYR A 83 7.55 11.81 -6.50
C TYR A 83 6.23 12.42 -6.00
N GLY A 84 6.07 12.51 -4.69
CA GLY A 84 4.84 12.95 -4.03
C GLY A 84 3.82 11.85 -3.73
N TYR A 85 4.00 10.64 -4.25
CA TYR A 85 3.13 9.53 -3.90
C TYR A 85 3.35 9.10 -2.46
N THR A 86 2.24 8.79 -1.80
CA THR A 86 2.24 8.24 -0.43
C THR A 86 1.46 6.96 -0.37
N THR A 87 1.90 6.08 0.53
CA THR A 87 1.10 4.95 1.02
C THR A 87 0.83 5.12 2.49
N ARG A 88 -0.41 4.90 2.91
CA ARG A 88 -0.83 4.85 4.30
C ARG A 88 -1.23 3.42 4.63
N TYR A 89 -0.61 2.84 5.65
CA TYR A 89 -0.87 1.50 6.18
C TYR A 89 -1.51 1.64 7.55
N MET A 90 -2.69 1.07 7.76
CA MET A 90 -3.43 1.18 9.02
C MET A 90 -3.65 -0.18 9.68
N HIS A 91 -4.11 -0.15 10.91
CA HIS A 91 -4.44 -1.30 11.76
C HIS A 91 -3.24 -2.21 12.10
N LEU A 92 -2.00 -1.72 11.96
CA LEU A 92 -0.79 -2.49 12.19
C LEU A 92 -0.72 -3.02 13.63
N ALA A 93 -0.22 -4.25 13.81
CA ALA A 93 0.07 -4.80 15.12
C ALA A 93 1.32 -4.15 15.73
N SER A 94 2.33 -3.88 14.90
CA SER A 94 3.59 -3.27 15.33
C SER A 94 4.26 -2.51 14.18
N PHE A 95 5.23 -1.70 14.54
CA PHE A 95 6.10 -0.98 13.61
C PHE A 95 7.51 -1.58 13.63
N ASP A 96 8.13 -1.73 12.46
CA ASP A 96 9.53 -2.13 12.30
C ASP A 96 10.44 -1.00 11.82
N VAL A 97 9.90 0.21 11.70
CA VAL A 97 10.61 1.43 11.24
C VAL A 97 10.35 2.61 12.17
N LEU A 98 11.24 3.59 12.12
CA LEU A 98 11.13 4.83 12.89
C LEU A 98 10.59 5.97 12.03
N GLN A 99 10.02 6.99 12.69
CA GLN A 99 9.66 8.25 12.03
C GLN A 99 10.90 8.86 11.38
N ASN A 100 10.74 9.37 10.16
CA ASN A 100 11.80 9.92 9.29
C ASN A 100 12.83 8.90 8.77
N GLU A 101 12.70 7.62 9.07
CA GLU A 101 13.55 6.58 8.49
C GLU A 101 13.37 6.51 6.97
N ARG A 102 14.48 6.28 6.24
CA ARG A 102 14.46 5.96 4.82
C ARG A 102 14.19 4.49 4.63
N VAL A 103 13.24 4.19 3.75
CA VAL A 103 12.86 2.83 3.40
C VAL A 103 12.95 2.61 1.90
N VAL A 104 13.14 1.36 1.52
CA VAL A 104 13.04 0.93 0.13
C VAL A 104 11.80 0.08 -0.06
N ALA A 105 11.25 0.09 -1.28
CA ALA A 105 10.16 -0.80 -1.64
C ALA A 105 10.57 -2.26 -1.39
N GLY A 106 9.70 -3.06 -0.74
CA GLY A 106 10.02 -4.41 -0.28
C GLY A 106 10.72 -4.49 1.07
N GLN A 107 11.04 -3.38 1.72
CA GLN A 107 11.52 -3.39 3.11
C GLN A 107 10.34 -3.65 4.06
N LYS A 108 10.52 -4.55 5.03
CA LYS A 108 9.57 -4.75 6.10
C LYS A 108 9.40 -3.46 6.92
N VAL A 109 8.14 -3.04 7.12
CA VAL A 109 7.82 -1.79 7.84
C VAL A 109 6.93 -2.01 9.05
N GLY A 110 6.32 -3.21 9.18
CA GLY A 110 5.49 -3.56 10.33
C GLY A 110 4.88 -4.94 10.19
N MET A 111 3.86 -5.19 11.01
CA MET A 111 3.08 -6.43 11.00
C MET A 111 1.61 -6.08 10.80
N GLU A 112 0.92 -6.88 9.98
CA GLU A 112 -0.53 -6.85 9.85
C GLU A 112 -1.20 -7.06 11.21
N GLY A 113 -2.29 -6.34 11.48
CA GLY A 113 -2.93 -6.37 12.77
C GLY A 113 -4.41 -6.03 12.74
N THR A 114 -4.93 -5.63 13.90
CA THR A 114 -6.34 -5.28 14.12
C THR A 114 -6.47 -4.15 15.14
N THR A 115 -5.50 -3.22 15.18
CA THR A 115 -5.55 -2.07 16.09
C THR A 115 -6.49 -0.98 15.57
N GLY A 116 -7.03 -0.14 16.49
CA GLY A 116 -8.00 0.89 16.13
C GLY A 116 -9.40 0.34 15.83
N GLN A 117 -10.13 1.00 14.93
CA GLN A 117 -11.46 0.57 14.49
C GLN A 117 -11.34 -0.53 13.44
N SER A 118 -11.25 -1.77 13.90
CA SER A 118 -11.09 -2.96 13.07
C SER A 118 -11.87 -4.12 13.65
N THR A 119 -12.46 -4.96 12.81
CA THR A 119 -13.23 -6.15 13.22
C THR A 119 -12.46 -7.46 13.09
N GLY A 120 -11.24 -7.42 12.53
CA GLY A 120 -10.40 -8.59 12.34
C GLY A 120 -9.01 -8.23 11.81
N ILE A 121 -8.11 -9.19 11.76
CA ILE A 121 -6.76 -8.97 11.23
C ILE A 121 -6.85 -8.66 9.75
N HIS A 122 -6.42 -7.47 9.35
CA HIS A 122 -6.30 -7.01 7.97
C HIS A 122 -5.36 -5.82 7.88
N LEU A 123 -4.97 -5.48 6.68
CA LEU A 123 -4.27 -4.24 6.35
C LEU A 123 -5.19 -3.34 5.54
N HIS A 124 -5.41 -2.12 6.01
CA HIS A 124 -6.05 -1.07 5.23
C HIS A 124 -4.99 -0.20 4.56
N VAL A 125 -5.06 -0.08 3.24
CA VAL A 125 -4.10 0.69 2.43
C VAL A 125 -4.79 1.83 1.72
N GLU A 126 -4.30 3.06 1.93
CA GLU A 126 -4.67 4.23 1.14
C GLU A 126 -3.46 4.78 0.39
N MET A 127 -3.70 5.42 -0.75
CA MET A 127 -2.66 6.09 -1.52
C MET A 127 -3.11 7.48 -1.97
N GLN A 128 -2.18 8.44 -1.96
CA GLN A 128 -2.38 9.79 -2.49
C GLN A 128 -1.11 10.30 -3.18
N ASP A 129 -1.28 11.26 -4.09
CA ASP A 129 -0.22 12.13 -4.55
C ASP A 129 -0.28 13.45 -3.76
N ILE A 130 0.51 13.54 -2.68
CA ILE A 130 0.49 14.71 -1.79
C ILE A 130 1.23 15.93 -2.34
N SER A 131 1.95 15.79 -3.45
CA SER A 131 2.54 16.95 -4.13
C SER A 131 1.47 17.94 -4.57
N ARG A 132 0.25 17.46 -4.77
CA ARG A 132 -0.95 18.26 -5.09
C ARG A 132 -1.56 18.98 -3.88
N PHE A 133 -1.16 18.61 -2.64
CA PHE A 133 -1.75 19.05 -1.38
C PHE A 133 -0.71 19.66 -0.42
N ASN A 134 0.22 20.45 -0.94
CA ASN A 134 1.29 21.09 -0.16
C ASN A 134 2.10 20.11 0.70
N TRP A 135 2.34 18.90 0.21
CA TRP A 135 3.07 17.84 0.91
C TRP A 135 2.44 17.40 2.22
N GLN A 136 1.12 17.48 2.31
CA GLN A 136 0.34 17.01 3.46
C GLN A 136 -0.67 15.96 3.03
N TRP A 137 -0.91 14.97 3.87
CA TRP A 137 -2.01 14.05 3.68
C TRP A 137 -3.32 14.83 3.70
N HIS A 138 -4.14 14.66 2.68
CA HIS A 138 -5.39 15.36 2.50
C HIS A 138 -6.59 14.44 2.70
N TRP A 139 -7.36 14.69 3.74
CA TRP A 139 -8.63 14.01 3.94
C TRP A 139 -9.68 14.55 2.97
N SER A 140 -10.24 13.69 2.13
CA SER A 140 -11.20 14.07 1.11
C SER A 140 -12.29 13.03 0.96
N TYR A 141 -13.42 13.45 0.40
CA TYR A 141 -14.50 12.58 -0.07
C TYR A 141 -14.54 12.53 -1.61
N THR A 142 -13.53 13.04 -2.26
CA THR A 142 -13.42 13.09 -3.71
C THR A 142 -12.48 12.01 -4.22
N LYS A 143 -12.99 11.11 -5.07
CA LYS A 143 -12.23 9.96 -5.58
C LYS A 143 -10.91 10.33 -6.25
N SER A 144 -10.88 11.45 -6.99
CA SER A 144 -9.69 11.92 -7.71
C SER A 144 -8.56 12.40 -6.79
N ASP A 145 -8.82 12.55 -5.49
CA ASP A 145 -7.80 12.94 -4.51
C ASP A 145 -7.01 11.72 -3.99
N TYR A 146 -7.50 10.52 -4.29
CA TYR A 146 -6.86 9.25 -3.94
C TYR A 146 -6.36 8.54 -5.19
N LEU A 147 -5.31 7.76 -5.02
CA LEU A 147 -4.81 6.82 -6.02
C LEU A 147 -5.36 5.44 -5.69
N ASP A 148 -5.67 4.67 -6.73
CA ASP A 148 -6.13 3.30 -6.58
C ASP A 148 -4.96 2.36 -6.23
N PRO A 149 -4.91 1.78 -5.02
CA PRO A 149 -3.83 0.87 -4.66
C PRO A 149 -3.78 -0.39 -5.54
N THR A 150 -4.92 -0.84 -6.07
CA THR A 150 -4.97 -2.06 -6.90
C THR A 150 -4.32 -1.81 -8.26
N VAL A 151 -4.51 -0.62 -8.84
CA VAL A 151 -3.81 -0.22 -10.07
C VAL A 151 -2.31 -0.16 -9.82
N PHE A 152 -1.89 0.38 -8.66
CA PHE A 152 -0.48 0.43 -8.27
C PHE A 152 0.11 -0.97 -8.10
N MET A 153 -0.61 -1.90 -7.51
CA MET A 153 -0.21 -3.30 -7.35
C MET A 153 -0.36 -4.13 -8.64
N GLY A 154 -1.16 -3.68 -9.60
CA GLY A 154 -1.46 -4.42 -10.83
C GLY A 154 -2.41 -5.60 -10.64
N ILE A 155 -3.35 -5.48 -9.73
CA ILE A 155 -4.38 -6.49 -9.43
C ILE A 155 -5.78 -5.96 -9.71
N ASP A 156 -6.77 -6.85 -9.79
CA ASP A 156 -8.17 -6.45 -9.95
C ASP A 156 -8.76 -6.00 -8.60
N ASN A 157 -9.59 -4.97 -8.63
CA ASN A 157 -10.29 -4.42 -7.45
C ASN A 157 -11.62 -5.16 -7.22
N ILE A 158 -11.55 -6.45 -6.91
CA ILE A 158 -12.72 -7.34 -6.77
C ILE A 158 -12.69 -8.02 -5.40
N ASP A 159 -13.78 -7.90 -4.66
CA ASP A 159 -13.96 -8.55 -3.35
C ASP A 159 -13.81 -10.08 -3.45
N GLY A 160 -13.15 -10.67 -2.45
CA GLY A 160 -12.92 -12.10 -2.37
C GLY A 160 -11.82 -12.64 -3.30
N THR A 161 -11.20 -11.81 -4.16
CA THR A 161 -10.08 -12.26 -4.98
C THR A 161 -8.80 -12.38 -4.17
N SER A 162 -8.04 -13.46 -4.42
CA SER A 162 -6.77 -13.72 -3.74
C SER A 162 -5.60 -13.59 -4.69
N TRP A 163 -4.50 -13.08 -4.16
CA TRP A 163 -3.28 -12.78 -4.89
C TRP A 163 -2.05 -13.24 -4.12
N ILE A 164 -1.00 -13.58 -4.85
CA ILE A 164 0.32 -13.83 -4.28
C ILE A 164 1.37 -13.05 -5.09
N TYR A 165 2.27 -12.38 -4.39
CA TYR A 165 3.46 -11.79 -4.98
C TYR A 165 4.63 -12.73 -4.76
N ASP A 166 5.21 -13.15 -5.88
CA ASP A 166 6.31 -14.11 -5.93
C ASP A 166 7.63 -13.49 -5.47
N ASP A 167 8.45 -14.32 -4.82
CA ASP A 167 9.70 -13.99 -4.13
C ASP A 167 10.87 -13.83 -5.10
N THR A 168 10.85 -12.88 -5.96
CA THR A 168 12.13 -12.39 -6.46
C THR A 168 12.54 -11.23 -5.56
N PRO A 169 13.64 -11.37 -4.76
CA PRO A 169 14.12 -10.27 -3.96
C PRO A 169 14.24 -9.02 -4.83
N TYR A 170 13.63 -7.92 -4.42
CA TYR A 170 13.92 -6.64 -5.04
C TYR A 170 15.42 -6.38 -4.87
N VAL A 171 16.17 -6.61 -5.91
CA VAL A 171 17.55 -6.13 -6.01
C VAL A 171 17.45 -4.72 -6.59
N PRO A 172 17.75 -3.67 -5.80
CA PRO A 172 17.75 -2.31 -6.32
C PRO A 172 18.63 -2.29 -7.58
N PRO A 173 18.17 -1.69 -8.69
CA PRO A 173 19.00 -1.58 -9.88
C PRO A 173 20.28 -0.85 -9.52
N THR A 174 21.41 -1.39 -9.97
CA THR A 174 22.70 -0.72 -9.87
C THR A 174 22.63 0.62 -10.61
N GLU A 175 23.46 1.60 -10.25
CA GLU A 175 23.49 2.91 -10.92
C GLU A 175 23.60 2.79 -12.46
N LYS A 176 24.26 1.73 -12.97
CA LYS A 176 24.34 1.45 -14.42
C LYS A 176 23.01 0.96 -15.01
N GLU A 177 22.17 0.32 -14.23
CA GLU A 177 20.87 -0.23 -14.67
C GLU A 177 19.78 0.83 -14.59
N LYS A 178 19.87 1.80 -13.67
CA LYS A 178 18.94 2.94 -13.59
C LYS A 178 18.89 3.76 -14.89
N HIS A 179 19.97 3.79 -15.66
CA HIS A 179 20.05 4.49 -16.94
C HIS A 179 19.62 3.64 -18.17
N LYS A 180 19.47 2.32 -18.03
CA LYS A 180 19.20 1.43 -19.15
C LYS A 180 17.76 0.99 -19.30
N PHE A 181 16.95 1.07 -18.24
CA PHE A 181 15.58 0.57 -18.27
C PHE A 181 14.62 1.58 -17.64
N PRO A 182 13.59 2.03 -18.38
CA PRO A 182 12.44 2.66 -17.76
C PRO A 182 11.86 1.66 -16.73
N TRP A 183 11.54 2.12 -15.56
CA TRP A 183 10.99 1.35 -14.43
C TRP A 183 9.80 0.45 -14.81
N VAL A 184 9.08 0.80 -15.88
CA VAL A 184 7.98 0.05 -16.49
C VAL A 184 8.36 -1.38 -16.89
N LEU A 185 9.63 -1.67 -17.19
CA LEU A 185 10.07 -3.03 -17.58
C LEU A 185 10.40 -3.91 -16.36
N TYR A 186 10.71 -3.32 -15.22
CA TYR A 186 10.91 -4.08 -13.98
C TYR A 186 9.58 -4.61 -13.42
N ALA A 187 8.50 -3.84 -13.53
CA ALA A 187 7.14 -4.26 -13.19
C ALA A 187 6.66 -5.50 -13.96
N LYS A 188 7.16 -5.71 -15.18
CA LYS A 188 6.79 -6.88 -15.98
C LYS A 188 7.36 -8.21 -15.47
N LYS A 189 8.42 -8.20 -14.66
CA LYS A 189 9.04 -9.42 -14.12
C LYS A 189 8.38 -9.95 -12.85
N LEU A 190 7.64 -9.09 -12.14
CA LEU A 190 6.92 -9.45 -10.91
C LEU A 190 5.45 -9.83 -11.17
N ARG A 191 5.11 -10.13 -12.43
CA ARG A 191 3.74 -10.50 -12.80
C ARG A 191 3.34 -11.86 -12.28
N ASN A 192 2.34 -11.79 -11.42
CA ASN A 192 1.24 -12.72 -11.23
C ASN A 192 1.35 -14.10 -11.87
N LYS A 193 1.44 -15.08 -11.03
CA LYS A 193 0.75 -16.32 -11.25
C LYS A 193 -0.56 -16.26 -10.49
N SER A 194 -1.58 -15.67 -11.09
CA SER A 194 -2.95 -15.92 -10.72
C SER A 194 -3.25 -17.37 -11.07
N HIS A 195 -3.35 -18.22 -10.09
CA HIS A 195 -3.93 -19.54 -10.28
C HIS A 195 -4.52 -19.96 -8.94
N PHE A 196 -5.80 -19.76 -8.87
CA PHE A 196 -6.73 -20.82 -8.39
C PHE A 196 -8.15 -20.33 -8.63
#